data_f39cd23a3bd3894741f535f2e5fc9e7a
#
_entry.id   f39cd23a3bd3894741f535f2e5fc9e7a
#
_cell.length_a   1.000
_cell.length_b   1.000
_cell.length_c   1.000
_cell.angle_alpha   90.00
_cell.angle_beta   90.00
_cell.angle_gamma   90.00
#
_symmetry.space_group_name_H-M   'P 1'
#
loop_
_entity.id
_entity.type
_entity.pdbx_description
1 polymer ?
#
loop_
_entity_poly.entity_id
_entity_poly.type
_entity_poly.pdbx_seq_one_letter_code
_entity_poly.pdbx_strand_id
1 'polypeptide(L)'
;MHPILILAPLQGVTDRVFRSVLCRHFSGLDAAVAPFISTRRERRFKPSQLAALLPENNPGLPVVPQIMGNDPEDFIALAQVLADLGHAAVNWNLGCPFPMVVKKMRGCALLGHPGRIEAFLERVVPRISCRLSIKTRLGLQSPAELYNLMPIFNRFPLEEVIIHPRLGSQRYSGQPDLTAFTECLARCAHAVAYNGDVHTLEAYRQISRRFPTVTRWMLGRGVVANPFLPAMIKTGQGAGPDGIARLRRFHDDLFSGYQQVFAGPGHLLDRMKGFWYYFAQTFENSRRIMKKIHRLKRPDDYRAVVDRFFAAEARWDPSAVAFKEG
;
A
#
# COMPACT_ATOMS: atom_id res chain seq x y z
N MET A 1 20.25 13.39 2.27
CA MET A 1 18.96 13.49 1.55
C MET A 1 17.87 12.86 2.39
N HIS A 2 16.71 13.51 2.55
CA HIS A 2 15.59 12.88 3.27
C HIS A 2 14.95 11.79 2.39
N PRO A 3 14.54 10.64 2.96
CA PRO A 3 13.88 9.58 2.21
C PRO A 3 12.51 10.04 1.71
N ILE A 4 12.14 9.61 0.50
CA ILE A 4 10.78 9.77 -0.03
C ILE A 4 9.97 8.57 0.46
N LEU A 5 8.90 8.85 1.22
CA LEU A 5 8.04 7.85 1.84
C LEU A 5 6.68 7.78 1.15
N ILE A 6 6.34 6.62 0.62
CA ILE A 6 5.14 6.39 -0.18
C ILE A 6 4.22 5.42 0.57
N LEU A 7 2.95 5.76 0.73
CA LEU A 7 1.96 4.82 1.28
C LEU A 7 1.62 3.73 0.26
N ALA A 8 1.72 2.47 0.67
CA ALA A 8 1.43 1.33 -0.19
C ALA A 8 -0.07 1.12 -0.45
N PRO A 9 -0.45 0.61 -1.63
CA PRO A 9 -1.82 0.23 -1.94
C PRO A 9 -2.21 -1.08 -1.25
N LEU A 10 -2.86 -1.01 -0.10
CA LEU A 10 -3.44 -2.15 0.59
C LEU A 10 -4.95 -2.19 0.31
N GLN A 11 -5.36 -3.16 -0.54
CA GLN A 11 -6.76 -3.29 -0.94
C GLN A 11 -7.67 -3.48 0.28
N GLY A 12 -8.69 -2.62 0.37
CA GLY A 12 -9.60 -2.64 1.51
C GLY A 12 -9.05 -2.01 2.80
N VAL A 13 -7.87 -1.42 2.80
CA VAL A 13 -7.25 -0.80 3.98
C VAL A 13 -6.86 0.65 3.72
N THR A 14 -5.96 0.91 2.75
CA THR A 14 -5.47 2.28 2.48
C THR A 14 -6.35 3.01 1.45
N ASP A 15 -7.68 2.92 1.64
CA ASP A 15 -8.66 3.62 0.82
C ASP A 15 -8.69 5.15 1.09
N ARG A 16 -9.58 5.85 0.43
CA ARG A 16 -9.70 7.32 0.55
C ARG A 16 -9.93 7.75 2.01
N VAL A 17 -10.81 7.09 2.74
CA VAL A 17 -11.14 7.47 4.12
C VAL A 17 -9.90 7.32 4.99
N PHE A 18 -9.20 6.19 4.89
CA PHE A 18 -7.96 5.97 5.63
C PHE A 18 -6.91 7.04 5.30
N ARG A 19 -6.65 7.31 4.00
CA ARG A 19 -5.64 8.32 3.59
C ARG A 19 -5.97 9.71 4.11
N SER A 20 -7.23 10.14 3.95
CA SER A 20 -7.68 11.45 4.39
C SER A 20 -7.58 11.63 5.91
N VAL A 21 -7.98 10.61 6.69
CA VAL A 21 -7.88 10.65 8.14
C VAL A 21 -6.41 10.58 8.60
N LEU A 22 -5.60 9.72 7.97
CA LEU A 22 -4.18 9.60 8.27
C LEU A 22 -3.46 10.95 8.15
N CYS A 23 -3.66 11.66 7.05
CA CYS A 23 -2.99 12.95 6.80
C CYS A 23 -3.45 14.08 7.71
N ARG A 24 -4.65 14.02 8.27
CA ARG A 24 -5.10 14.98 9.29
C ARG A 24 -4.38 14.81 10.63
N HIS A 25 -4.01 13.59 10.95
CA HIS A 25 -3.40 13.27 12.26
C HIS A 25 -1.89 13.09 12.20
N PHE A 26 -1.33 12.66 11.07
CA PHE A 26 0.08 12.26 10.96
C PHE A 26 0.72 12.83 9.71
N SER A 27 2.03 13.07 9.80
CA SER A 27 2.87 13.62 8.73
C SER A 27 3.97 12.62 8.34
N GLY A 28 4.75 13.01 7.34
CA GLY A 28 5.96 12.29 6.94
C GLY A 28 5.81 11.46 5.67
N LEU A 29 4.60 11.20 5.18
CA LEU A 29 4.40 10.63 3.84
C LEU A 29 4.51 11.74 2.78
N ASP A 30 5.12 11.42 1.65
CA ASP A 30 5.28 12.33 0.51
C ASP A 30 4.27 12.05 -0.60
N ALA A 31 3.81 10.79 -0.72
CA ALA A 31 2.83 10.36 -1.70
C ALA A 31 2.12 9.09 -1.24
N ALA A 32 1.07 8.71 -1.96
CA ALA A 32 0.45 7.39 -1.85
C ALA A 32 0.23 6.78 -3.24
N VAL A 33 0.32 5.46 -3.32
CA VAL A 33 -0.26 4.71 -4.43
C VAL A 33 -1.61 4.18 -3.96
N ALA A 34 -2.69 4.50 -4.68
CA ALA A 34 -4.04 4.08 -4.29
C ALA A 34 -4.24 2.57 -4.53
N PRO A 35 -5.11 1.91 -3.77
CA PRO A 35 -5.59 0.58 -4.13
C PRO A 35 -6.12 0.54 -5.56
N PHE A 36 -5.78 -0.53 -6.29
CA PHE A 36 -5.96 -0.59 -7.74
C PHE A 36 -7.43 -0.53 -8.19
N ILE A 37 -7.62 0.09 -9.35
CA ILE A 37 -8.82 -0.06 -10.19
C ILE A 37 -8.52 -1.13 -11.24
N SER A 38 -9.42 -2.12 -11.37
CA SER A 38 -9.30 -3.13 -12.42
C SER A 38 -9.86 -2.62 -13.74
N THR A 39 -9.13 -2.86 -14.83
CA THR A 39 -9.64 -2.61 -16.18
C THR A 39 -10.80 -3.55 -16.52
N ARG A 40 -11.73 -3.07 -17.35
CA ARG A 40 -12.92 -3.79 -17.80
C ARG A 40 -13.13 -3.55 -19.30
N ARG A 41 -13.48 -4.60 -20.04
CA ARG A 41 -13.79 -4.51 -21.49
C ARG A 41 -14.85 -3.48 -21.84
N GLU A 42 -15.83 -3.30 -20.95
CA GLU A 42 -16.91 -2.32 -21.12
C GLU A 42 -16.45 -0.87 -20.92
N ARG A 43 -15.20 -0.64 -20.49
CA ARG A 43 -14.62 0.68 -20.17
C ARG A 43 -15.48 1.51 -19.21
N ARG A 44 -16.34 0.87 -18.42
CA ARG A 44 -17.17 1.49 -17.40
C ARG A 44 -16.50 1.38 -16.06
N PHE A 45 -16.22 2.51 -15.44
CA PHE A 45 -15.60 2.58 -14.12
C PHE A 45 -16.63 3.03 -13.09
N LYS A 46 -16.56 2.49 -11.87
CA LYS A 46 -17.46 2.91 -10.80
C LYS A 46 -17.17 4.36 -10.42
N PRO A 47 -18.15 5.27 -10.43
CA PRO A 47 -17.95 6.67 -10.06
C PRO A 47 -17.28 6.84 -8.69
N SER A 48 -17.65 5.98 -7.70
CA SER A 48 -17.05 6.00 -6.37
C SER A 48 -15.55 5.64 -6.34
N GLN A 49 -15.08 4.81 -7.29
CA GLN A 49 -13.65 4.48 -7.40
C GLN A 49 -12.87 5.67 -7.98
N LEU A 50 -13.42 6.34 -8.98
CA LEU A 50 -12.82 7.55 -9.57
C LEU A 50 -12.84 8.70 -8.57
N ALA A 51 -13.98 8.95 -7.91
CA ALA A 51 -14.11 9.97 -6.87
C ALA A 51 -13.11 9.75 -5.72
N ALA A 52 -12.76 8.51 -5.39
CA ALA A 52 -11.77 8.21 -4.37
C ALA A 52 -10.33 8.66 -4.73
N LEU A 53 -10.08 8.99 -5.99
CA LEU A 53 -8.78 9.41 -6.49
C LEU A 53 -8.66 10.92 -6.69
N LEU A 54 -9.78 11.63 -6.80
CA LEU A 54 -9.78 13.08 -7.03
C LEU A 54 -8.90 13.83 -6.00
N PRO A 55 -8.11 14.82 -6.44
CA PRO A 55 -7.23 15.57 -5.54
C PRO A 55 -7.95 16.18 -4.35
N GLU A 56 -9.13 16.74 -4.54
CA GLU A 56 -9.97 17.34 -3.50
C GLU A 56 -10.42 16.31 -2.44
N ASN A 57 -10.45 15.04 -2.79
CA ASN A 57 -10.76 13.94 -1.87
C ASN A 57 -9.51 13.35 -1.18
N ASN A 58 -8.32 13.88 -1.47
CA ASN A 58 -7.04 13.44 -0.91
C ASN A 58 -6.18 14.63 -0.44
N PRO A 59 -6.72 15.54 0.38
CA PRO A 59 -5.99 16.74 0.79
C PRO A 59 -4.70 16.39 1.53
N GLY A 60 -3.62 17.07 1.20
CA GLY A 60 -2.32 16.92 1.89
C GLY A 60 -1.49 15.70 1.50
N LEU A 61 -1.95 14.84 0.57
CA LEU A 61 -1.19 13.68 0.11
C LEU A 61 -1.40 13.45 -1.39
N PRO A 62 -0.39 13.70 -2.23
CA PRO A 62 -0.44 13.34 -3.64
C PRO A 62 -0.71 11.84 -3.82
N VAL A 63 -1.70 11.50 -4.65
CA VAL A 63 -2.11 10.11 -4.88
C VAL A 63 -1.85 9.71 -6.32
N VAL A 64 -1.09 8.63 -6.51
CA VAL A 64 -0.89 7.98 -7.80
C VAL A 64 -1.92 6.86 -7.94
N PRO A 65 -2.83 6.93 -8.92
CA PRO A 65 -3.76 5.84 -9.20
C PRO A 65 -3.04 4.57 -9.63
N GLN A 66 -3.48 3.41 -9.12
CA GLN A 66 -2.95 2.13 -9.55
C GLN A 66 -3.96 1.40 -10.43
N ILE A 67 -3.48 0.92 -11.57
CA ILE A 67 -4.27 0.17 -12.56
C ILE A 67 -3.90 -1.31 -12.51
N MET A 68 -4.91 -2.17 -12.45
CA MET A 68 -4.80 -3.62 -12.58
C MET A 68 -5.38 -4.05 -13.92
N GLY A 69 -4.54 -4.44 -14.87
CA GLY A 69 -4.96 -4.86 -16.20
C GLY A 69 -3.87 -5.60 -16.94
N ASN A 70 -4.25 -6.34 -17.98
CA ASN A 70 -3.37 -7.07 -18.89
C ASN A 70 -3.79 -6.90 -20.35
N ASP A 71 -4.82 -6.12 -20.62
CA ASP A 71 -5.22 -5.69 -21.96
C ASP A 71 -4.76 -4.24 -22.17
N PRO A 72 -3.96 -3.94 -23.23
CA PRO A 72 -3.44 -2.60 -23.46
C PRO A 72 -4.53 -1.57 -23.73
N GLU A 73 -5.58 -1.90 -24.49
CA GLU A 73 -6.63 -0.96 -24.88
C GLU A 73 -7.48 -0.54 -23.66
N ASP A 74 -7.82 -1.53 -22.82
CA ASP A 74 -8.51 -1.26 -21.56
C ASP A 74 -7.67 -0.42 -20.58
N PHE A 75 -6.35 -0.65 -20.59
CA PHE A 75 -5.42 0.11 -19.75
C PHE A 75 -5.31 1.56 -20.23
N ILE A 76 -5.11 1.79 -21.52
CA ILE A 76 -5.03 3.11 -22.14
C ILE A 76 -6.31 3.90 -21.88
N ALA A 77 -7.47 3.27 -22.05
CA ALA A 77 -8.75 3.93 -21.79
C ALA A 77 -8.88 4.40 -20.32
N LEU A 78 -8.46 3.57 -19.34
CA LEU A 78 -8.47 3.98 -17.95
C LEU A 78 -7.42 5.04 -17.64
N ALA A 79 -6.22 4.91 -18.20
CA ALA A 79 -5.15 5.91 -18.03
C ALA A 79 -5.58 7.28 -18.55
N GLN A 80 -6.29 7.33 -19.71
CA GLN A 80 -6.84 8.59 -20.24
C GLN A 80 -7.86 9.20 -19.29
N VAL A 81 -8.82 8.42 -18.77
CA VAL A 81 -9.80 8.91 -17.78
C VAL A 81 -9.08 9.48 -16.55
N LEU A 82 -8.01 8.84 -16.09
CA LEU A 82 -7.25 9.31 -14.94
C LEU A 82 -6.45 10.59 -15.26
N ALA A 83 -5.92 10.73 -16.48
CA ALA A 83 -5.29 11.97 -16.95
C ALA A 83 -6.29 13.13 -17.01
N ASP A 84 -7.50 12.89 -17.52
CA ASP A 84 -8.57 13.89 -17.60
C ASP A 84 -9.03 14.33 -16.18
N LEU A 85 -8.86 13.47 -15.17
CA LEU A 85 -9.06 13.81 -13.75
C LEU A 85 -7.85 14.52 -13.12
N GLY A 86 -6.82 14.89 -13.89
CA GLY A 86 -5.66 15.66 -13.44
C GLY A 86 -4.49 14.81 -12.91
N HIS A 87 -4.49 13.47 -13.08
CA HIS A 87 -3.37 12.66 -12.63
C HIS A 87 -2.22 12.66 -13.63
N ALA A 88 -1.06 13.19 -13.22
CA ALA A 88 0.15 13.23 -14.03
C ALA A 88 0.91 11.90 -14.12
N ALA A 89 0.56 10.92 -13.29
CA ALA A 89 1.20 9.62 -13.25
C ALA A 89 0.19 8.52 -12.91
N VAL A 90 0.44 7.32 -13.41
CA VAL A 90 -0.29 6.09 -13.08
C VAL A 90 0.69 4.97 -12.72
N ASN A 91 0.22 4.01 -11.93
CA ASN A 91 1.03 2.87 -11.54
C ASN A 91 0.41 1.57 -12.07
N TRP A 92 1.20 0.72 -12.72
CA TRP A 92 0.76 -0.60 -13.16
C TRP A 92 1.03 -1.65 -12.08
N ASN A 93 0.00 -2.41 -11.68
CA ASN A 93 0.15 -3.48 -10.69
C ASN A 93 0.59 -4.78 -11.35
N LEU A 94 1.84 -5.16 -11.12
CA LEU A 94 2.44 -6.45 -11.48
C LEU A 94 2.83 -7.28 -10.24
N GLY A 95 2.25 -6.97 -9.06
CA GLY A 95 2.65 -7.61 -7.81
C GLY A 95 1.55 -8.33 -7.04
N CYS A 96 0.27 -8.14 -7.38
CA CYS A 96 -0.83 -8.73 -6.62
C CYS A 96 -0.87 -10.26 -6.77
N PRO A 97 -0.74 -11.05 -5.67
CA PRO A 97 -0.75 -12.50 -5.70
C PRO A 97 -2.13 -13.12 -5.43
N PHE A 98 -3.19 -12.29 -5.36
CA PHE A 98 -4.51 -12.77 -5.00
C PHE A 98 -5.03 -13.79 -6.03
N PRO A 99 -5.56 -14.97 -5.63
CA PRO A 99 -5.90 -16.05 -6.56
C PRO A 99 -6.80 -15.64 -7.73
N MET A 100 -7.81 -14.79 -7.47
CA MET A 100 -8.70 -14.31 -8.53
C MET A 100 -8.01 -13.37 -9.53
N VAL A 101 -6.93 -12.69 -9.12
CA VAL A 101 -6.10 -11.84 -10.00
C VAL A 101 -5.18 -12.73 -10.84
N VAL A 102 -4.52 -13.67 -10.19
CA VAL A 102 -3.62 -14.65 -10.83
C VAL A 102 -4.36 -15.49 -11.88
N LYS A 103 -5.56 -15.99 -11.55
CA LYS A 103 -6.43 -16.75 -12.49
C LYS A 103 -6.75 -15.96 -13.77
N LYS A 104 -6.81 -14.63 -13.69
CA LYS A 104 -7.05 -13.74 -14.84
C LYS A 104 -5.77 -13.31 -15.55
N MET A 105 -4.63 -13.94 -15.28
CA MET A 105 -3.31 -13.55 -15.83
C MET A 105 -2.99 -12.07 -15.58
N ARG A 106 -3.23 -11.57 -14.37
CA ARG A 106 -2.95 -10.19 -13.92
C ARG A 106 -2.05 -10.20 -12.69
N GLY A 107 -1.54 -9.03 -12.32
CA GLY A 107 -0.65 -8.90 -11.17
C GLY A 107 0.62 -9.73 -11.35
N CYS A 108 1.08 -10.44 -10.31
CA CYS A 108 2.33 -11.21 -10.37
C CYS A 108 2.28 -12.40 -11.34
N ALA A 109 1.10 -12.84 -11.80
CA ALA A 109 1.01 -13.89 -12.82
C ALA A 109 1.60 -13.50 -14.19
N LEU A 110 1.68 -12.19 -14.49
CA LEU A 110 2.30 -11.72 -15.73
C LEU A 110 3.82 -11.84 -15.72
N LEU A 111 4.46 -11.88 -14.55
CA LEU A 111 5.93 -11.81 -14.43
C LEU A 111 6.64 -12.97 -15.15
N GLY A 112 6.03 -14.13 -15.21
CA GLY A 112 6.53 -15.28 -15.98
C GLY A 112 6.33 -15.17 -17.51
N HIS A 113 5.80 -14.05 -18.00
CA HIS A 113 5.47 -13.87 -19.42
C HIS A 113 6.10 -12.61 -20.02
N PRO A 114 7.45 -12.55 -20.15
CA PRO A 114 8.16 -11.33 -20.55
C PRO A 114 7.68 -10.77 -21.90
N GLY A 115 7.44 -11.60 -22.91
CA GLY A 115 6.93 -11.15 -24.21
C GLY A 115 5.55 -10.49 -24.15
N ARG A 116 4.67 -10.92 -23.21
CA ARG A 116 3.38 -10.24 -23.00
C ARG A 116 3.54 -8.87 -22.37
N ILE A 117 4.46 -8.74 -21.43
CA ILE A 117 4.77 -7.46 -20.76
C ILE A 117 5.39 -6.50 -21.76
N GLU A 118 6.32 -6.98 -22.59
CA GLU A 118 6.96 -6.20 -23.65
C GLU A 118 5.93 -5.66 -24.63
N ALA A 119 5.13 -6.53 -25.23
CA ALA A 119 4.08 -6.15 -26.18
C ALA A 119 3.03 -5.21 -25.55
N PHE A 120 2.76 -5.37 -24.26
CA PHE A 120 1.89 -4.45 -23.50
C PHE A 120 2.51 -3.06 -23.39
N LEU A 121 3.79 -2.95 -23.00
CA LEU A 121 4.49 -1.67 -22.84
C LEU A 121 4.66 -0.95 -24.18
N GLU A 122 5.00 -1.67 -25.26
CA GLU A 122 5.09 -1.12 -26.61
C GLU A 122 3.79 -0.45 -27.09
N ARG A 123 2.65 -1.02 -26.70
CA ARG A 123 1.33 -0.47 -27.07
C ARG A 123 0.85 0.64 -26.14
N VAL A 124 1.14 0.55 -24.84
CA VAL A 124 0.62 1.46 -23.82
C VAL A 124 1.46 2.73 -23.72
N VAL A 125 2.79 2.60 -23.61
CA VAL A 125 3.66 3.75 -23.29
C VAL A 125 3.55 4.89 -24.29
N PRO A 126 3.54 4.68 -25.62
CA PRO A 126 3.44 5.79 -26.58
C PRO A 126 2.05 6.42 -26.65
N ARG A 127 1.02 5.83 -26.00
CA ARG A 127 -0.37 6.25 -26.14
C ARG A 127 -0.99 6.83 -24.87
N ILE A 128 -0.28 6.81 -23.75
CA ILE A 128 -0.73 7.44 -22.50
C ILE A 128 -0.01 8.76 -22.29
N SER A 129 -0.72 9.77 -21.81
CA SER A 129 -0.14 11.08 -21.46
C SER A 129 0.45 11.13 -20.05
N CYS A 130 0.08 10.18 -19.18
CA CYS A 130 0.59 10.06 -17.83
C CYS A 130 1.97 9.37 -17.80
N ARG A 131 2.82 9.76 -16.86
CA ARG A 131 4.02 8.97 -16.54
C ARG A 131 3.62 7.60 -15.99
N LEU A 132 4.34 6.55 -16.38
CA LEU A 132 4.08 5.19 -15.96
C LEU A 132 5.09 4.73 -14.92
N SER A 133 4.63 4.25 -13.77
CA SER A 133 5.43 3.50 -12.80
C SER A 133 4.91 2.06 -12.70
N ILE A 134 5.77 1.15 -12.22
CA ILE A 134 5.41 -0.26 -12.04
C ILE A 134 5.56 -0.65 -10.58
N LYS A 135 4.56 -1.35 -10.02
CA LYS A 135 4.72 -2.02 -8.72
C LYS A 135 4.71 -3.52 -8.92
N THR A 136 5.82 -4.17 -8.54
CA THR A 136 6.05 -5.59 -8.81
C THR A 136 6.47 -6.38 -7.57
N ARG A 137 6.52 -7.71 -7.73
CA ARG A 137 7.23 -8.68 -6.89
C ARG A 137 8.42 -9.25 -7.65
N LEU A 138 9.21 -10.12 -7.01
CA LEU A 138 10.35 -10.79 -7.67
C LEU A 138 9.92 -11.76 -8.77
N GLY A 139 8.70 -12.23 -8.72
CA GLY A 139 8.10 -13.18 -9.63
C GLY A 139 6.86 -13.80 -9.02
N LEU A 140 6.21 -14.71 -9.73
CA LEU A 140 5.19 -15.58 -9.18
C LEU A 140 5.85 -16.75 -8.43
N GLN A 141 6.82 -17.42 -9.04
CA GLN A 141 7.48 -18.62 -8.55
C GLN A 141 9.01 -18.48 -8.38
N SER A 142 9.66 -17.57 -9.12
CA SER A 142 11.11 -17.44 -9.13
C SER A 142 11.56 -15.98 -9.28
N PRO A 143 12.64 -15.55 -8.60
CA PRO A 143 13.24 -14.24 -8.81
C PRO A 143 13.76 -14.03 -10.25
N ALA A 144 14.11 -15.09 -10.95
CA ALA A 144 14.54 -15.05 -12.35
C ALA A 144 13.47 -14.40 -13.27
N GLU A 145 12.18 -14.50 -12.89
CA GLU A 145 11.11 -13.86 -13.65
C GLU A 145 11.29 -12.33 -13.71
N LEU A 146 11.60 -11.68 -12.58
CA LEU A 146 11.86 -10.25 -12.57
C LEU A 146 13.23 -9.90 -13.18
N TYR A 147 14.27 -10.74 -12.96
CA TYR A 147 15.58 -10.50 -13.58
C TYR A 147 15.48 -10.44 -15.11
N ASN A 148 14.71 -11.34 -15.72
CA ASN A 148 14.47 -11.37 -17.17
C ASN A 148 13.63 -10.19 -17.66
N LEU A 149 12.86 -9.54 -16.79
CA LEU A 149 12.05 -8.37 -17.12
C LEU A 149 12.83 -7.05 -17.05
N MET A 150 13.93 -6.99 -16.27
CA MET A 150 14.68 -5.74 -16.12
C MET A 150 15.21 -5.17 -17.46
N PRO A 151 15.80 -5.96 -18.37
CA PRO A 151 16.20 -5.45 -19.68
C PRO A 151 15.02 -4.91 -20.51
N ILE A 152 13.83 -5.50 -20.36
CA ILE A 152 12.62 -5.01 -21.01
C ILE A 152 12.20 -3.67 -20.40
N PHE A 153 12.09 -3.58 -19.09
CA PHE A 153 11.72 -2.34 -18.40
C PHE A 153 12.66 -1.19 -18.74
N ASN A 154 13.97 -1.45 -18.83
CA ASN A 154 14.99 -0.45 -19.13
C ASN A 154 14.85 0.19 -20.51
N ARG A 155 14.10 -0.41 -21.45
CA ARG A 155 13.84 0.17 -22.78
C ARG A 155 12.69 1.19 -22.81
N PHE A 156 11.89 1.26 -21.76
CA PHE A 156 10.73 2.16 -21.70
C PHE A 156 10.96 3.29 -20.70
N PRO A 157 10.41 4.49 -20.88
CA PRO A 157 10.57 5.63 -19.98
C PRO A 157 9.68 5.46 -18.72
N LEU A 158 10.02 4.52 -17.84
CA LEU A 158 9.32 4.34 -16.57
C LEU A 158 9.78 5.38 -15.54
N GLU A 159 8.85 5.93 -14.77
CA GLU A 159 9.15 6.88 -13.71
C GLU A 159 9.87 6.21 -12.53
N GLU A 160 9.41 5.02 -12.13
CA GLU A 160 10.02 4.21 -11.09
C GLU A 160 9.56 2.74 -11.17
N VAL A 161 10.35 1.86 -10.56
CA VAL A 161 9.99 0.45 -10.31
C VAL A 161 9.94 0.20 -8.81
N ILE A 162 8.75 -0.07 -8.29
CA ILE A 162 8.53 -0.36 -6.87
C ILE A 162 8.59 -1.87 -6.67
N ILE A 163 9.60 -2.36 -5.95
CA ILE A 163 9.86 -3.80 -5.80
C ILE A 163 9.50 -4.27 -4.40
N HIS A 164 8.57 -5.24 -4.32
CA HIS A 164 8.36 -6.02 -3.11
C HIS A 164 9.17 -7.32 -3.22
N PRO A 165 10.28 -7.46 -2.47
CA PRO A 165 11.21 -8.57 -2.66
C PRO A 165 10.71 -9.88 -2.02
N ARG A 166 9.55 -10.33 -2.47
CA ARG A 166 8.93 -11.64 -2.22
C ARG A 166 8.34 -12.19 -3.51
N LEU A 167 8.22 -13.50 -3.58
CA LEU A 167 7.47 -14.17 -4.65
C LEU A 167 5.95 -14.04 -4.45
N GLY A 168 5.19 -14.15 -5.52
CA GLY A 168 3.72 -14.21 -5.47
C GLY A 168 3.23 -15.41 -4.65
N SER A 169 3.87 -16.57 -4.80
CA SER A 169 3.59 -17.81 -4.06
C SER A 169 3.75 -17.67 -2.54
N GLN A 170 4.70 -16.84 -2.08
CA GLN A 170 4.91 -16.57 -0.67
C GLN A 170 3.80 -15.71 -0.05
N ARG A 171 3.07 -14.91 -0.85
CA ARG A 171 2.16 -13.88 -0.34
C ARG A 171 2.85 -12.94 0.65
N TYR A 172 2.69 -13.18 1.96
CA TYR A 172 3.32 -12.42 3.04
C TYR A 172 4.13 -13.30 4.01
N SER A 173 4.25 -14.61 3.72
CA SER A 173 5.06 -15.53 4.52
C SER A 173 6.55 -15.42 4.18
N GLY A 174 7.39 -15.87 5.09
CA GLY A 174 8.85 -15.77 4.98
C GLY A 174 9.37 -14.34 5.05
N GLN A 175 10.66 -14.17 4.86
CA GLN A 175 11.32 -12.86 4.86
C GLN A 175 11.44 -12.29 3.44
N PRO A 176 11.51 -10.96 3.27
CA PRO A 176 11.92 -10.36 2.01
C PRO A 176 13.30 -10.84 1.58
N ASP A 177 13.43 -11.25 0.32
CA ASP A 177 14.73 -11.66 -0.25
C ASP A 177 15.55 -10.42 -0.64
N LEU A 178 16.41 -10.00 0.30
CA LEU A 178 17.26 -8.84 0.11
C LEU A 178 18.42 -9.11 -0.87
N THR A 179 18.80 -10.35 -1.09
CA THR A 179 19.80 -10.72 -2.10
C THR A 179 19.22 -10.56 -3.50
N ALA A 180 18.03 -11.10 -3.73
CA ALA A 180 17.34 -10.89 -4.99
C ALA A 180 17.01 -9.40 -5.25
N PHE A 181 16.74 -8.62 -4.19
CA PHE A 181 16.57 -7.17 -4.35
C PHE A 181 17.86 -6.48 -4.80
N THR A 182 19.03 -6.87 -4.27
CA THR A 182 20.33 -6.37 -4.73
C THR A 182 20.54 -6.60 -6.23
N GLU A 183 20.22 -7.80 -6.70
CA GLU A 183 20.32 -8.16 -8.12
C GLU A 183 19.37 -7.32 -8.99
N CYS A 184 18.15 -7.08 -8.52
CA CYS A 184 17.20 -6.22 -9.22
C CYS A 184 17.70 -4.77 -9.28
N LEU A 185 18.23 -4.26 -8.17
CA LEU A 185 18.74 -2.88 -8.08
C LEU A 185 19.92 -2.66 -9.04
N ALA A 186 20.82 -3.63 -9.15
CA ALA A 186 21.97 -3.56 -10.06
C ALA A 186 21.56 -3.62 -11.56
N ARG A 187 20.42 -4.22 -11.88
CA ARG A 187 19.95 -4.40 -13.26
C ARG A 187 18.98 -3.31 -13.72
N CYS A 188 18.38 -2.54 -12.79
CA CYS A 188 17.36 -1.55 -13.09
C CYS A 188 17.98 -0.18 -13.40
N ALA A 189 17.66 0.36 -14.58
CA ALA A 189 18.11 1.70 -14.99
C ALA A 189 17.23 2.84 -14.44
N HIS A 190 16.08 2.50 -13.85
CA HIS A 190 15.12 3.47 -13.32
C HIS A 190 15.31 3.71 -11.82
N ALA A 191 14.66 4.74 -11.29
CA ALA A 191 14.50 4.91 -9.86
C ALA A 191 13.82 3.66 -9.26
N VAL A 192 14.41 3.09 -8.21
CA VAL A 192 13.85 1.93 -7.51
C VAL A 192 13.33 2.36 -6.15
N ALA A 193 12.07 1.97 -5.85
CA ALA A 193 11.51 2.07 -4.53
C ALA A 193 11.46 0.70 -3.86
N TYR A 194 11.96 0.61 -2.63
CA TYR A 194 11.87 -0.59 -1.81
C TYR A 194 10.49 -0.70 -1.15
N ASN A 195 9.86 -1.86 -1.23
CA ASN A 195 8.60 -2.14 -0.55
C ASN A 195 8.63 -3.52 0.13
N GLY A 196 9.07 -3.59 1.36
CA GLY A 196 9.10 -4.83 2.15
C GLY A 196 9.13 -4.49 3.64
N ASP A 197 8.73 -5.31 4.48
CA ASP A 197 8.65 -5.36 5.96
C ASP A 197 9.30 -4.22 6.79
N VAL A 198 9.17 -2.99 6.34
CA VAL A 198 9.50 -1.80 7.13
C VAL A 198 8.33 -1.53 8.08
N HIS A 199 8.38 -2.17 9.25
CA HIS A 199 7.32 -2.09 10.25
C HIS A 199 7.70 -1.19 11.44
N THR A 200 8.99 -1.01 11.67
CA THR A 200 9.55 -0.20 12.76
C THR A 200 10.64 0.73 12.23
N LEU A 201 10.99 1.74 13.02
CA LEU A 201 12.12 2.63 12.72
C LEU A 201 13.44 1.85 12.64
N GLU A 202 13.61 0.85 13.50
CA GLU A 202 14.84 0.03 13.49
C GLU A 202 14.93 -0.84 12.22
N ALA A 203 13.82 -1.47 11.81
CA ALA A 203 13.78 -2.20 10.53
C ALA A 203 14.12 -1.29 9.34
N TYR A 204 13.60 -0.06 9.33
CA TYR A 204 13.98 0.92 8.32
C TYR A 204 15.48 1.21 8.34
N ARG A 205 16.06 1.49 9.53
CA ARG A 205 17.49 1.79 9.68
C ARG A 205 18.39 0.65 9.21
N GLN A 206 18.03 -0.59 9.53
CA GLN A 206 18.79 -1.78 9.11
C GLN A 206 18.78 -1.94 7.59
N ILE A 207 17.61 -1.84 6.97
CA ILE A 207 17.48 -2.01 5.51
C ILE A 207 18.11 -0.83 4.76
N SER A 208 17.93 0.39 5.23
CA SER A 208 18.51 1.59 4.58
C SER A 208 20.04 1.64 4.65
N ARG A 209 20.66 1.13 5.72
CA ARG A 209 22.11 0.94 5.79
C ARG A 209 22.61 -0.06 4.75
N ARG A 210 21.85 -1.12 4.48
CA ARG A 210 22.19 -2.12 3.47
C ARG A 210 22.05 -1.57 2.04
N PHE A 211 21.10 -0.66 1.82
CA PHE A 211 20.80 -0.07 0.51
C PHE A 211 20.90 1.47 0.54
N PRO A 212 22.10 2.04 0.70
CA PRO A 212 22.27 3.49 0.89
C PRO A 212 21.90 4.33 -0.35
N THR A 213 21.85 3.71 -1.53
CA THR A 213 21.44 4.35 -2.78
C THR A 213 19.90 4.39 -2.97
N VAL A 214 19.15 3.63 -2.18
CA VAL A 214 17.69 3.63 -2.23
C VAL A 214 17.16 4.80 -1.43
N THR A 215 16.58 5.77 -2.12
CA THR A 215 16.01 6.97 -1.52
C THR A 215 14.49 6.94 -1.41
N ARG A 216 13.83 5.97 -2.06
CA ARG A 216 12.37 5.83 -2.14
C ARG A 216 11.90 4.57 -1.41
N TRP A 217 10.94 4.74 -0.50
CA TRP A 217 10.49 3.68 0.40
C TRP A 217 8.98 3.62 0.42
N MET A 218 8.42 2.49 0.02
CA MET A 218 6.98 2.29 0.08
C MET A 218 6.62 1.51 1.35
N LEU A 219 5.83 2.14 2.21
CA LEU A 219 5.42 1.63 3.51
C LEU A 219 3.97 1.15 3.45
N GLY A 220 3.69 -0.05 3.92
CA GLY A 220 2.35 -0.63 3.93
C GLY A 220 1.84 -0.89 5.34
N ARG A 221 1.84 -2.15 5.73
CA ARG A 221 1.35 -2.65 7.03
C ARG A 221 1.92 -1.89 8.22
N GLY A 222 3.20 -1.49 8.15
CA GLY A 222 3.86 -0.72 9.20
C GLY A 222 3.18 0.62 9.49
N VAL A 223 2.71 1.35 8.46
CA VAL A 223 1.99 2.64 8.65
C VAL A 223 0.59 2.41 9.21
N VAL A 224 -0.09 1.34 8.83
CA VAL A 224 -1.42 1.02 9.37
C VAL A 224 -1.33 0.63 10.86
N ALA A 225 -0.27 -0.09 11.23
CA ALA A 225 0.00 -0.47 12.62
C ALA A 225 0.50 0.73 13.45
N ASN A 226 1.47 1.45 12.92
CA ASN A 226 2.09 2.62 13.54
C ASN A 226 2.01 3.84 12.62
N PRO A 227 0.97 4.67 12.72
CA PRO A 227 0.83 5.85 11.89
C PRO A 227 1.91 6.93 12.11
N PHE A 228 2.66 6.88 13.20
CA PHE A 228 3.81 7.75 13.44
C PHE A 228 5.05 7.35 12.64
N LEU A 229 5.11 6.12 12.14
CA LEU A 229 6.32 5.57 11.50
C LEU A 229 6.92 6.47 10.42
N PRO A 230 6.15 7.08 9.50
CA PRO A 230 6.73 7.97 8.50
C PRO A 230 7.44 9.19 9.11
N ALA A 231 6.82 9.85 10.09
CA ALA A 231 7.45 10.97 10.79
C ALA A 231 8.68 10.53 11.58
N MET A 232 8.61 9.38 12.26
CA MET A 232 9.77 8.80 12.97
C MET A 232 10.95 8.53 12.04
N ILE A 233 10.70 8.03 10.84
CA ILE A 233 11.75 7.80 9.82
C ILE A 233 12.40 9.13 9.41
N LYS A 234 11.62 10.19 9.21
CA LYS A 234 12.13 11.50 8.76
C LYS A 234 12.83 12.30 9.85
N THR A 235 12.33 12.24 11.08
CA THR A 235 12.80 13.11 12.17
C THR A 235 13.62 12.38 13.23
N GLY A 236 13.54 11.06 13.29
CA GLY A 236 14.09 10.25 14.39
C GLY A 236 13.31 10.35 15.71
N GLN A 237 12.26 11.19 15.77
CA GLN A 237 11.49 11.43 17.00
C GLN A 237 10.31 10.47 17.11
N GLY A 238 10.04 10.00 18.32
CA GLY A 238 8.88 9.18 18.65
C GLY A 238 7.57 9.97 18.70
N ALA A 239 6.49 9.29 19.13
CA ALA A 239 5.13 9.87 19.15
C ALA A 239 4.92 11.01 20.17
N GLY A 240 5.83 11.20 21.11
CA GLY A 240 5.68 12.15 22.21
C GLY A 240 4.67 11.68 23.30
N PRO A 241 4.46 12.49 24.33
CA PRO A 241 3.61 12.13 25.47
C PRO A 241 2.14 11.93 25.09
N ASP A 242 1.65 12.64 24.09
CA ASP A 242 0.25 12.58 23.63
C ASP A 242 -0.02 11.46 22.61
N GLY A 243 0.94 10.54 22.40
CA GLY A 243 0.88 9.51 21.36
C GLY A 243 -0.40 8.68 21.42
N ILE A 244 -0.76 8.14 22.61
CA ILE A 244 -1.97 7.32 22.81
C ILE A 244 -3.25 8.15 22.56
N ALA A 245 -3.31 9.38 23.04
CA ALA A 245 -4.46 10.25 22.81
C ALA A 245 -4.64 10.57 21.32
N ARG A 246 -3.55 10.73 20.58
CA ARG A 246 -3.56 10.96 19.13
C ARG A 246 -4.00 9.72 18.36
N LEU A 247 -3.54 8.53 18.76
CA LEU A 247 -4.02 7.26 18.20
C LEU A 247 -5.51 7.05 18.45
N ARG A 248 -6.01 7.45 19.62
CA ARG A 248 -7.43 7.42 19.93
C ARG A 248 -8.23 8.33 19.00
N ARG A 249 -7.86 9.61 18.88
CA ARG A 249 -8.53 10.55 17.97
C ARG A 249 -8.51 10.07 16.53
N PHE A 250 -7.37 9.55 16.07
CA PHE A 250 -7.24 8.94 14.73
C PHE A 250 -8.24 7.78 14.52
N HIS A 251 -8.33 6.87 15.50
CA HIS A 251 -9.28 5.76 15.46
C HIS A 251 -10.72 6.25 15.35
N ASP A 252 -11.11 7.25 16.16
CA ASP A 252 -12.47 7.76 16.24
C ASP A 252 -12.88 8.49 14.95
N ASP A 253 -11.96 9.28 14.38
CA ASP A 253 -12.17 9.92 13.08
C ASP A 253 -12.26 8.89 11.94
N LEU A 254 -11.48 7.82 12.01
CA LEU A 254 -11.55 6.74 11.04
C LEU A 254 -12.90 6.00 11.12
N PHE A 255 -13.37 5.70 12.34
CA PHE A 255 -14.69 5.11 12.56
C PHE A 255 -15.80 6.02 12.01
N SER A 256 -15.77 7.30 12.33
CA SER A 256 -16.75 8.30 11.88
C SER A 256 -16.72 8.46 10.36
N GLY A 257 -15.54 8.51 9.76
CA GLY A 257 -15.40 8.58 8.30
C GLY A 257 -15.97 7.35 7.58
N TYR A 258 -15.75 6.16 8.12
CA TYR A 258 -16.34 4.94 7.54
C TYR A 258 -17.85 4.85 7.79
N GLN A 259 -18.34 5.36 8.92
CA GLN A 259 -19.79 5.42 9.18
C GLN A 259 -20.53 6.27 8.14
N GLN A 260 -19.90 7.31 7.62
CA GLN A 260 -20.48 8.15 6.54
C GLN A 260 -20.50 7.45 5.17
N VAL A 261 -19.62 6.49 4.93
CA VAL A 261 -19.45 5.84 3.61
C VAL A 261 -20.20 4.52 3.51
N PHE A 262 -20.29 3.76 4.61
CA PHE A 262 -20.90 2.45 4.58
C PHE A 262 -22.37 2.48 4.98
N ALA A 263 -23.23 1.94 4.13
CA ALA A 263 -24.61 1.67 4.46
C ALA A 263 -24.71 0.43 5.38
N GLY A 264 -25.02 0.67 6.66
CA GLY A 264 -25.29 -0.38 7.63
C GLY A 264 -24.10 -0.79 8.52
N PRO A 265 -24.41 -1.29 9.73
CA PRO A 265 -23.43 -1.53 10.80
C PRO A 265 -22.46 -2.68 10.51
N GLY A 266 -22.85 -3.68 9.71
CA GLY A 266 -22.03 -4.84 9.42
C GLY A 266 -20.78 -4.46 8.63
N HIS A 267 -20.93 -3.73 7.54
CA HIS A 267 -19.80 -3.28 6.70
C HIS A 267 -18.84 -2.34 7.44
N LEU A 268 -19.39 -1.46 8.28
CA LEU A 268 -18.60 -0.59 9.14
C LEU A 268 -17.72 -1.41 10.10
N LEU A 269 -18.34 -2.36 10.82
CA LEU A 269 -17.61 -3.18 11.79
C LEU A 269 -16.58 -4.09 11.12
N ASP A 270 -16.89 -4.68 9.98
CA ASP A 270 -15.94 -5.51 9.24
C ASP A 270 -14.73 -4.68 8.79
N ARG A 271 -14.95 -3.43 8.35
CA ARG A 271 -13.86 -2.51 8.00
C ARG A 271 -13.00 -2.19 9.22
N MET A 272 -13.60 -1.85 10.35
CA MET A 272 -12.86 -1.53 11.57
C MET A 272 -12.14 -2.74 12.15
N LYS A 273 -12.71 -3.96 12.08
CA LYS A 273 -12.02 -5.21 12.46
C LYS A 273 -10.79 -5.46 11.60
N GLY A 274 -10.91 -5.24 10.28
CA GLY A 274 -9.78 -5.31 9.34
C GLY A 274 -8.68 -4.29 9.66
N PHE A 275 -9.03 -3.07 10.03
CA PHE A 275 -8.08 -2.06 10.49
C PHE A 275 -7.38 -2.49 11.80
N TRP A 276 -8.13 -2.97 12.79
CA TRP A 276 -7.59 -3.44 14.06
C TRP A 276 -6.61 -4.60 13.93
N TYR A 277 -6.73 -5.42 12.89
CA TYR A 277 -5.77 -6.50 12.62
C TYR A 277 -4.33 -5.98 12.52
N TYR A 278 -4.15 -4.80 11.96
CA TYR A 278 -2.85 -4.12 11.87
C TYR A 278 -2.60 -3.23 13.09
N PHE A 279 -3.54 -2.38 13.42
CA PHE A 279 -3.42 -1.34 14.44
C PHE A 279 -3.11 -1.89 15.84
N ALA A 280 -3.71 -3.03 16.19
CA ALA A 280 -3.47 -3.67 17.47
C ALA A 280 -2.01 -4.14 17.67
N GLN A 281 -1.24 -4.33 16.59
CA GLN A 281 0.13 -4.87 16.67
C GLN A 281 1.12 -3.95 17.41
N THR A 282 0.78 -2.69 17.59
CA THR A 282 1.59 -1.72 18.37
C THR A 282 1.18 -1.61 19.82
N PHE A 283 0.29 -2.47 20.32
CA PHE A 283 -0.11 -2.49 21.72
C PHE A 283 0.26 -3.82 22.39
N GLU A 284 0.77 -3.76 23.61
CA GLU A 284 1.17 -4.95 24.40
C GLU A 284 0.03 -5.98 24.53
N ASN A 285 -1.20 -5.51 24.66
CA ASN A 285 -2.39 -6.34 24.83
C ASN A 285 -3.09 -6.71 23.50
N SER A 286 -2.38 -6.71 22.36
CA SER A 286 -2.92 -6.88 21.01
C SER A 286 -3.88 -8.08 20.88
N ARG A 287 -3.49 -9.25 21.40
CA ARG A 287 -4.31 -10.46 21.31
C ARG A 287 -5.63 -10.34 22.07
N ARG A 288 -5.60 -9.71 23.26
CA ARG A 288 -6.78 -9.54 24.11
C ARG A 288 -7.80 -8.62 23.49
N ILE A 289 -7.36 -7.45 23.01
CA ILE A 289 -8.26 -6.48 22.35
C ILE A 289 -8.83 -7.03 21.04
N MET A 290 -8.02 -7.71 20.23
CA MET A 290 -8.48 -8.34 19.01
C MET A 290 -9.57 -9.39 19.26
N LYS A 291 -9.38 -10.26 20.27
CA LYS A 291 -10.39 -11.26 20.64
C LYS A 291 -11.72 -10.62 21.06
N LYS A 292 -11.68 -9.47 21.77
CA LYS A 292 -12.88 -8.71 22.13
C LYS A 292 -13.55 -8.14 20.86
N ILE A 293 -12.81 -7.39 20.03
CA ILE A 293 -13.33 -6.70 18.86
C ILE A 293 -13.94 -7.65 17.82
N HIS A 294 -13.31 -8.79 17.55
CA HIS A 294 -13.83 -9.75 16.57
C HIS A 294 -15.23 -10.30 16.88
N ARG A 295 -15.60 -10.37 18.17
CA ARG A 295 -16.89 -10.90 18.61
C ARG A 295 -18.04 -9.90 18.51
N LEU A 296 -17.73 -8.61 18.35
CA LEU A 296 -18.74 -7.55 18.39
C LEU A 296 -19.55 -7.51 17.09
N LYS A 297 -20.87 -7.29 17.26
CA LYS A 297 -21.82 -7.21 16.15
C LYS A 297 -22.56 -5.86 16.09
N ARG A 298 -22.48 -5.05 17.15
CA ARG A 298 -23.15 -3.75 17.24
C ARG A 298 -22.12 -2.63 17.37
N PRO A 299 -22.32 -1.48 16.70
CA PRO A 299 -21.41 -0.33 16.77
C PRO A 299 -21.25 0.25 18.17
N ASP A 300 -22.32 0.27 18.97
CA ASP A 300 -22.28 0.81 20.34
C ASP A 300 -21.43 -0.06 21.25
N ASP A 301 -21.57 -1.39 21.17
CA ASP A 301 -20.72 -2.33 21.92
C ASP A 301 -19.24 -2.20 21.51
N TYR A 302 -19.01 -1.98 20.20
CA TYR A 302 -17.66 -1.73 19.67
C TYR A 302 -17.07 -0.46 20.27
N ARG A 303 -17.82 0.66 20.26
CA ARG A 303 -17.37 1.92 20.87
C ARG A 303 -17.05 1.75 22.35
N ALA A 304 -17.95 1.14 23.11
CA ALA A 304 -17.74 0.91 24.56
C ALA A 304 -16.47 0.09 24.86
N VAL A 305 -16.15 -0.92 24.03
CA VAL A 305 -14.94 -1.72 24.19
C VAL A 305 -13.69 -0.89 23.86
N VAL A 306 -13.73 -0.10 22.81
CA VAL A 306 -12.62 0.78 22.40
C VAL A 306 -12.40 1.89 23.42
N ASP A 307 -13.47 2.48 23.96
CA ASP A 307 -13.40 3.50 25.01
C ASP A 307 -12.66 2.97 26.23
N ARG A 308 -13.07 1.81 26.71
CA ARG A 308 -12.42 1.14 27.86
C ARG A 308 -10.97 0.81 27.59
N PHE A 309 -10.67 0.34 26.36
CA PHE A 309 -9.30 0.01 25.98
C PHE A 309 -8.38 1.24 26.06
N PHE A 310 -8.76 2.34 25.43
CA PHE A 310 -7.94 3.55 25.45
C PHE A 310 -7.88 4.24 26.81
N ALA A 311 -8.95 4.16 27.59
CA ALA A 311 -9.00 4.76 28.93
C ALA A 311 -8.10 4.03 29.95
N ALA A 312 -7.96 2.71 29.87
CA ALA A 312 -7.34 1.93 30.94
C ALA A 312 -6.34 0.84 30.50
N GLU A 313 -6.48 0.31 29.27
CA GLU A 313 -5.73 -0.90 28.85
C GLU A 313 -4.63 -0.61 27.83
N ALA A 314 -4.67 0.52 27.11
CA ALA A 314 -3.73 0.80 26.02
C ALA A 314 -2.31 1.04 26.56
N ARG A 315 -1.39 0.17 26.17
CA ARG A 315 0.06 0.31 26.36
C ARG A 315 0.69 0.23 24.99
N TRP A 316 1.14 1.38 24.48
CA TRP A 316 1.65 1.48 23.13
C TRP A 316 3.15 1.21 23.07
N ASP A 317 3.53 0.22 22.27
CA ASP A 317 4.91 -0.13 21.96
C ASP A 317 5.12 -0.26 20.44
N PRO A 318 5.64 0.77 19.77
CA PRO A 318 5.87 0.75 18.34
C PRO A 318 7.04 -0.15 17.92
N SER A 319 7.83 -0.67 18.87
CA SER A 319 8.93 -1.59 18.58
C SER A 319 8.47 -3.05 18.48
N ALA A 320 7.32 -3.38 19.08
CA ALA A 320 6.81 -4.75 19.17
C ALA A 320 6.00 -5.20 17.95
N VAL A 321 6.01 -4.46 16.83
CA VAL A 321 5.20 -4.79 15.64
C VAL A 321 5.67 -6.10 15.02
N ALA A 322 4.88 -7.16 15.23
CA ALA A 322 5.09 -8.47 14.63
C ALA A 322 3.82 -8.93 13.91
N PHE A 323 3.84 -8.90 12.59
CA PHE A 323 2.77 -9.53 11.82
C PHE A 323 3.02 -11.03 11.78
N LYS A 324 2.02 -11.82 12.19
CA LYS A 324 2.07 -13.25 11.98
C LYS A 324 2.16 -13.54 10.49
N GLU A 325 3.04 -14.46 10.13
CA GLU A 325 3.08 -15.05 8.80
C GLU A 325 1.72 -15.72 8.54
N GLY A 326 1.00 -15.25 7.51
CA GLY A 326 -0.32 -15.74 7.13
C GLY A 326 -0.24 -16.83 6.08
#